data_8611ec1c5e890a8a441434b578e70eb6
#
_entry.id   8611ec1c5e890a8a441434b578e70eb6
#
_cell.length_a   1.000
_cell.length_b   1.000
_cell.length_c   1.000
_cell.angle_alpha   90.00
_cell.angle_beta   90.00
_cell.angle_gamma   90.00
#
_symmetry.space_group_name_H-M   'P 1'
#
loop_
_entity.id
_entity.type
_entity.pdbx_description
1 polymer ?
#
loop_
_entity_poly.entity_id
_entity_poly.type
_entity_poly.pdbx_seq_one_letter_code
_entity_poly.pdbx_strand_id
1 'polypeptide(L)' 'MTPEEKAKYLISINTLAILSVIGNKLPMVEVKEIAKQSALIAVDFARDNPLNKNGYNKYLDKVKKEIENYEFR' A
#
# COMPACT_ATOMS: atom_id res chain seq x y z
N MET A 1 11.37 -9.65 -1.44
CA MET A 1 10.59 -8.68 -2.22
C MET A 1 11.25 -7.31 -2.10
N THR A 2 11.48 -6.62 -3.23
CA THR A 2 12.01 -5.26 -3.20
C THR A 2 10.95 -4.29 -2.68
N PRO A 3 11.35 -3.09 -2.19
CA PRO A 3 10.36 -2.09 -1.77
C PRO A 3 9.36 -1.75 -2.86
N GLU A 4 9.79 -1.64 -4.12
CA GLU A 4 8.90 -1.38 -5.24
C GLU A 4 7.89 -2.50 -5.45
N GLU A 5 8.34 -3.76 -5.42
CA GLU A 5 7.47 -4.92 -5.56
C GLU A 5 6.46 -5.00 -4.42
N LYS A 6 6.92 -4.73 -3.19
CA LYS A 6 6.05 -4.74 -2.02
C LYS A 6 4.99 -3.65 -2.12
N ALA A 7 5.36 -2.45 -2.58
CA ALA A 7 4.42 -1.35 -2.77
C ALA A 7 3.33 -1.73 -3.79
N LYS A 8 3.72 -2.27 -4.93
CA LYS A 8 2.78 -2.74 -5.96
C LYS A 8 1.85 -3.82 -5.42
N TYR A 9 2.40 -4.76 -4.68
CA TYR A 9 1.63 -5.84 -4.07
C TYR A 9 0.57 -5.30 -3.11
N LEU A 10 0.97 -4.39 -2.21
CA LEU A 10 0.05 -3.82 -1.23
C LEU A 10 -1.08 -3.02 -1.90
N ILE A 11 -0.75 -2.23 -2.91
CA ILE A 11 -1.75 -1.47 -3.66
C ILE A 11 -2.71 -2.44 -4.37
N SER A 12 -2.19 -3.49 -4.98
CA SER A 12 -3.00 -4.46 -5.72
C SER A 12 -3.97 -5.21 -4.82
N ILE A 13 -3.53 -5.72 -3.67
CA ILE A 13 -4.43 -6.44 -2.77
C ILE A 13 -5.49 -5.52 -2.17
N ASN A 14 -5.14 -4.27 -1.88
CA ASN A 14 -6.13 -3.30 -1.39
C ASN A 14 -7.13 -2.94 -2.47
N THR A 15 -6.69 -2.81 -3.72
CA THR A 15 -7.60 -2.57 -4.85
C THR A 15 -8.61 -3.71 -5.00
N LEU A 16 -8.12 -4.95 -4.96
CA LEU A 16 -9.00 -6.12 -5.06
C LEU A 16 -9.99 -6.19 -3.91
N ALA A 17 -9.55 -5.89 -2.69
CA ALA A 17 -10.41 -5.90 -1.52
C ALA A 17 -11.52 -4.86 -1.65
N ILE A 18 -11.19 -3.65 -2.12
CA ILE A 18 -12.17 -2.59 -2.32
C ILE A 18 -13.17 -2.98 -3.40
N LEU A 19 -12.70 -3.50 -4.53
CA LEU A 19 -13.58 -3.91 -5.63
C LEU A 19 -14.51 -5.05 -5.22
N SER A 20 -14.07 -5.95 -4.34
CA SER A 20 -14.92 -7.05 -3.89
C SER A 20 -16.08 -6.56 -3.03
N VAL A 21 -15.94 -5.39 -2.39
CA VAL A 21 -16.99 -4.81 -1.55
C VAL A 21 -17.87 -3.85 -2.34
N ILE A 22 -17.26 -2.98 -3.15
CA ILE A 22 -17.96 -1.88 -3.83
C ILE A 22 -18.40 -2.24 -5.24
N GLY A 23 -17.68 -3.16 -5.89
CA GLY A 23 -17.91 -3.49 -7.31
C GLY A 23 -17.59 -2.30 -8.19
N ASN A 24 -18.50 -1.97 -9.09
CA ASN A 24 -18.31 -0.89 -10.06
C ASN A 24 -18.92 0.45 -9.63
N LYS A 25 -19.22 0.61 -8.35
CA LYS A 25 -19.91 1.81 -7.86
C LYS A 25 -19.06 3.06 -7.84
N LEU A 26 -17.72 2.91 -7.83
CA LEU A 26 -16.79 4.04 -7.85
C LEU A 26 -15.91 3.98 -9.11
N PRO A 27 -15.51 5.16 -9.65
CA PRO A 27 -14.51 5.19 -10.71
C PRO A 27 -13.22 4.52 -10.27
N MET A 28 -12.52 3.87 -11.20
CA MET A 28 -11.29 3.15 -10.90
C MET A 28 -10.21 4.08 -10.31
N VAL A 29 -10.17 5.34 -10.73
CA VAL A 29 -9.23 6.33 -10.20
C VAL A 29 -9.41 6.50 -8.68
N GLU A 30 -10.68 6.60 -8.23
CA GLU A 30 -10.98 6.74 -6.80
C GLU A 30 -10.65 5.45 -6.04
N VAL A 31 -10.96 4.30 -6.62
CA VAL A 31 -10.63 3.00 -6.01
C VAL A 31 -9.12 2.87 -5.80
N LYS A 32 -8.34 3.23 -6.80
CA LYS A 32 -6.87 3.16 -6.72
C LYS A 32 -6.32 4.15 -5.68
N GLU A 33 -6.90 5.34 -5.59
CA GLU A 33 -6.47 6.33 -4.59
C GLU A 33 -6.77 5.84 -3.17
N ILE A 34 -7.94 5.25 -2.94
CA ILE A 34 -8.28 4.65 -1.65
C ILE A 34 -7.33 3.49 -1.34
N ALA A 35 -7.03 2.65 -2.33
CA ALA A 35 -6.10 1.54 -2.16
C ALA A 35 -4.70 2.02 -1.77
N LYS A 36 -4.25 3.11 -2.37
CA LYS A 36 -2.97 3.73 -2.05
C LYS A 36 -2.94 4.21 -0.60
N GLN A 37 -3.98 4.92 -0.17
CA GLN A 37 -4.08 5.40 1.21
C GLN A 37 -4.15 4.24 2.20
N SER A 38 -4.90 3.19 1.89
CA SER A 38 -4.98 2.00 2.73
C SER A 38 -3.62 1.31 2.85
N ALA A 39 -2.87 1.24 1.75
CA ALA A 39 -1.53 0.66 1.75
C ALA A 39 -0.57 1.46 2.64
N LEU A 40 -0.65 2.80 2.60
CA LEU A 40 0.15 3.66 3.46
C LEU A 40 -0.16 3.43 4.94
N ILE A 41 -1.44 3.31 5.28
CA ILE A 41 -1.87 3.02 6.65
C ILE A 41 -1.31 1.67 7.11
N ALA A 42 -1.36 0.66 6.26
CA ALA A 42 -0.85 -0.68 6.59
C ALA A 42 0.67 -0.64 6.85
N VAL A 43 1.42 0.12 6.07
CA VAL A 43 2.87 0.27 6.26
C VAL A 43 3.16 1.00 7.57
N ASP A 44 2.44 2.09 7.85
CA ASP A 44 2.63 2.84 9.10
C ASP A 44 2.32 1.97 10.31
N PHE A 45 1.26 1.17 10.24
CA PHE A 45 0.89 0.25 11.31
C PHE A 45 1.98 -0.79 11.56
N ALA A 46 2.52 -1.37 10.49
CA ALA A 46 3.60 -2.36 10.59
C ALA A 46 4.89 -1.73 11.14
N ARG A 47 5.17 -0.48 10.76
CA ARG A 47 6.37 0.23 11.21
C ARG A 47 6.35 0.49 12.71
N ASP A 48 5.17 0.72 13.29
CA ASP A 48 5.04 1.01 14.71
C ASP A 48 5.11 -0.23 15.60
N ASN A 49 5.28 -1.42 15.01
CA ASN A 49 5.37 -2.66 15.76
C ASN A 49 6.71 -2.72 16.51
N PRO A 50 6.69 -2.81 17.88
CA PRO A 50 7.94 -2.84 18.66
C PRO A 50 8.78 -4.10 18.43
N LEU A 51 8.22 -5.13 17.81
CA LEU A 51 8.94 -6.36 17.50
C LEU A 51 9.76 -6.26 16.23
N ASN A 52 9.62 -5.19 15.46
CA ASN A 52 10.37 -5.00 14.22
C ASN A 52 11.85 -4.77 14.49
N LYS A 53 12.68 -5.43 13.70
CA LYS A 53 14.12 -5.20 13.71
C LYS A 53 14.41 -3.88 12.97
N ASN A 54 15.52 -3.22 13.34
CA ASN A 54 15.89 -1.93 12.76
C ASN A 54 15.94 -1.93 11.23
N GLY A 55 16.48 -2.99 10.62
CA GLY A 55 16.55 -3.09 9.17
C GLY A 55 15.17 -3.15 8.51
N TYR A 56 14.19 -3.71 9.19
CA TYR A 56 12.84 -3.82 8.65
C TYR A 56 12.16 -2.46 8.58
N ASN A 57 12.37 -1.59 9.56
CA ASN A 57 11.81 -0.24 9.52
C ASN A 57 12.39 0.59 8.37
N LYS A 58 13.69 0.42 8.07
CA LYS A 58 14.29 1.07 6.90
C LYS A 58 13.66 0.57 5.60
N TYR A 59 13.40 -0.73 5.51
CA TYR A 59 12.72 -1.33 4.37
C TYR A 59 11.30 -0.76 4.23
N LEU A 60 10.56 -0.66 5.32
CA LEU A 60 9.21 -0.12 5.30
C LEU A 60 9.18 1.37 4.91
N ASP A 61 10.19 2.15 5.31
CA ASP A 61 10.31 3.54 4.87
C ASP A 61 10.46 3.64 3.36
N LYS A 62 11.22 2.73 2.76
CA LYS A 62 11.38 2.68 1.30
C LYS A 62 10.08 2.25 0.63
N VAL A 63 9.38 1.27 1.19
CA VAL A 63 8.08 0.84 0.69
C VAL A 63 7.10 2.01 0.70
N LYS A 64 7.07 2.77 1.79
CA LYS A 64 6.20 3.94 1.92
C LYS A 64 6.46 4.96 0.81
N LYS A 65 7.74 5.27 0.53
CA LYS A 65 8.10 6.18 -0.55
C LYS A 65 7.63 5.68 -1.91
N GLU A 66 7.78 4.39 -2.17
CA GLU A 66 7.32 3.80 -3.43
C GLU A 66 5.80 3.88 -3.57
N ILE A 67 5.05 3.70 -2.48
CA ILE A 67 3.61 3.86 -2.49
C ILE A 67 3.23 5.31 -2.78
N GLU A 68 3.87 6.27 -2.08
CA GLU A 68 3.59 7.70 -2.26
C GLU A 68 3.85 8.16 -3.69
N ASN A 69 4.89 7.61 -4.33
CA ASN A 69 5.29 7.96 -5.68
C ASN A 69 4.64 7.08 -6.76
N TYR A 70 3.80 6.13 -6.36
CA TYR A 70 3.17 5.22 -7.31
C TYR A 70 2.20 5.97 -8.22
N GLU A 71 2.39 5.83 -9.52
CA GLU A 71 1.52 6.43 -10.53
C GLU A 71 0.64 5.37 -11.16
N PHE A 72 -0.66 5.66 -11.23
CA PHE A 72 -1.62 4.78 -11.89
C PHE A 72 -1.68 5.14 -13.37
N ARG A 73 -1.27 4.18 -14.19
CA ARG A 73 -1.29 4.33 -15.64
C ARG A 73 -2.30 3.38 -16.26
#